data_49c1017436f82c6da088662b8d498502
#
_entry.id   49c1017436f82c6da088662b8d498502
#
_cell.length_a   1.000
_cell.length_b   1.000
_cell.length_c   1.000
_cell.angle_alpha   90.00
_cell.angle_beta   90.00
_cell.angle_gamma   90.00
#
_symmetry.space_group_name_H-M   'P 1'
#
loop_
_entity.id
_entity.type
_entity.pdbx_description
1 polymer ?
#
loop_
_entity_poly.entity_id
_entity_poly.type
_entity_poly.pdbx_seq_one_letter_code
_entity_poly.pdbx_strand_id
1 'polypeptide(L)'
;MKLHRLIPALLALTAVLAPQSPGTALAQSDKRRYSATLISPRPGQILQSDQVVRIAWTANFPDVDLSMCETEVLLSLDGGKTIYMMLTEQRNPRIQYFDWTVPNTPTNQAVLDIRFGCLNIYPETSSLQLRSPFVIGSTPAL
;
A
#
# COMPACT_ATOMS: atom_id res chain seq x y z
N MET A 1 -80.59 1.13 -34.46
CA MET A 1 -79.20 0.57 -34.32
C MET A 1 -78.27 1.67 -33.83
N LYS A 2 -77.89 1.65 -32.56
CA LYS A 2 -76.94 2.61 -31.98
C LYS A 2 -75.62 1.86 -31.63
N LEU A 3 -74.53 2.20 -32.34
CA LEU A 3 -73.23 1.66 -32.12
C LEU A 3 -72.58 2.38 -30.95
N HIS A 4 -72.35 1.66 -29.87
CA HIS A 4 -71.50 2.18 -28.73
C HIS A 4 -70.06 1.87 -29.02
N ARG A 5 -69.22 2.93 -29.17
CA ARG A 5 -67.79 2.84 -29.25
C ARG A 5 -67.26 2.79 -27.85
N LEU A 6 -66.57 1.70 -27.48
CA LEU A 6 -65.77 1.56 -26.28
C LEU A 6 -64.37 2.12 -26.55
N ILE A 7 -63.96 3.07 -25.76
CA ILE A 7 -62.60 3.64 -25.75
C ILE A 7 -61.84 2.89 -24.69
N PRO A 8 -60.68 2.24 -24.97
CA PRO A 8 -59.88 1.69 -23.95
C PRO A 8 -58.98 2.79 -23.32
N ALA A 9 -59.08 2.93 -22.02
CA ALA A 9 -58.19 3.80 -21.24
C ALA A 9 -56.82 3.18 -21.15
N LEU A 10 -55.81 3.88 -21.68
CA LEU A 10 -54.42 3.53 -21.59
C LEU A 10 -53.86 4.00 -20.23
N LEU A 11 -53.61 3.08 -19.29
CA LEU A 11 -52.90 3.37 -18.06
C LEU A 11 -51.40 3.49 -18.38
N ALA A 12 -50.91 4.69 -18.33
CA ALA A 12 -49.47 4.94 -18.39
C ALA A 12 -48.84 4.67 -17.01
N LEU A 13 -48.05 3.59 -16.90
CA LEU A 13 -47.28 3.26 -15.72
C LEU A 13 -45.95 4.07 -15.77
N THR A 14 -45.89 5.18 -15.05
CA THR A 14 -44.64 5.95 -14.88
C THR A 14 -43.75 5.28 -13.86
N ALA A 15 -42.71 4.59 -14.32
CA ALA A 15 -41.65 4.09 -13.46
C ALA A 15 -40.78 5.27 -12.98
N VAL A 16 -40.86 5.56 -11.69
CA VAL A 16 -39.94 6.51 -11.01
C VAL A 16 -38.62 5.80 -10.79
N LEU A 17 -37.59 6.11 -11.59
CA LEU A 17 -36.20 5.74 -11.31
C LEU A 17 -35.71 6.61 -10.16
N ALA A 18 -35.51 6.01 -8.98
CA ALA A 18 -34.80 6.66 -7.90
C ALA A 18 -33.29 6.73 -8.24
N PRO A 19 -32.62 7.88 -8.04
CA PRO A 19 -31.19 7.96 -8.27
C PRO A 19 -30.46 7.12 -7.20
N GLN A 20 -29.77 6.09 -7.64
CA GLN A 20 -28.87 5.33 -6.78
C GLN A 20 -27.59 6.14 -6.60
N SER A 21 -27.31 6.57 -5.37
CA SER A 21 -26.08 7.26 -5.01
C SER A 21 -24.90 6.29 -5.03
N PRO A 22 -23.84 6.53 -5.83
CA PRO A 22 -22.68 5.64 -5.90
C PRO A 22 -21.61 6.01 -4.84
N GLY A 23 -22.01 6.14 -3.57
CA GLY A 23 -21.13 6.75 -2.58
C GLY A 23 -20.53 5.83 -1.50
N THR A 24 -21.02 4.59 -1.33
CA THR A 24 -20.72 3.81 -0.12
C THR A 24 -19.83 2.58 -0.32
N ALA A 25 -19.59 2.12 -1.53
CA ALA A 25 -18.85 0.89 -1.78
C ALA A 25 -17.32 1.06 -1.76
N LEU A 26 -16.77 2.25 -2.03
CA LEU A 26 -15.32 2.49 -2.10
C LEU A 26 -14.67 2.67 -0.73
N ALA A 27 -15.39 3.16 0.28
CA ALA A 27 -14.84 3.39 1.61
C ALA A 27 -14.67 2.11 2.45
N GLN A 28 -15.41 1.05 2.16
CA GLN A 28 -15.31 -0.24 2.86
C GLN A 28 -14.20 -1.15 2.33
N SER A 29 -13.74 -0.94 1.10
CA SER A 29 -12.65 -1.73 0.50
C SER A 29 -11.28 -1.40 1.11
N ASP A 30 -11.08 -0.17 1.58
CA ASP A 30 -9.78 0.32 2.04
C ASP A 30 -9.39 -0.19 3.44
N LYS A 31 -10.36 -0.47 4.31
CA LYS A 31 -10.11 -0.99 5.66
C LYS A 31 -9.72 -2.48 5.74
N ARG A 32 -9.78 -3.20 4.62
CA ARG A 32 -9.52 -4.65 4.57
C ARG A 32 -8.19 -5.02 3.93
N ARG A 33 -7.42 -4.04 3.47
CA ARG A 33 -6.16 -4.29 2.77
C ARG A 33 -5.00 -3.64 3.51
N TYR A 34 -3.91 -4.39 3.61
CA TYR A 34 -2.66 -3.84 4.10
C TYR A 34 -2.12 -2.79 3.13
N SER A 35 -1.60 -1.69 3.68
CA SER A 35 -0.78 -0.73 2.96
C SER A 35 0.19 -0.04 3.91
N ALA A 36 1.38 0.30 3.43
CA ALA A 36 2.36 1.10 4.16
C ALA A 36 2.74 2.34 3.37
N THR A 37 3.12 3.39 4.07
CA THR A 37 3.63 4.63 3.49
C THR A 37 4.95 4.99 4.16
N LEU A 38 6.03 5.07 3.38
CA LEU A 38 7.35 5.42 3.86
C LEU A 38 7.38 6.89 4.31
N ILE A 39 7.94 7.15 5.50
CA ILE A 39 8.17 8.49 6.04
C ILE A 39 9.65 8.88 5.87
N SER A 40 10.56 7.93 6.13
CA SER A 40 12.01 8.11 6.03
C SER A 40 12.65 6.83 5.47
N PRO A 41 13.56 6.93 4.50
CA PRO A 41 14.02 8.14 3.82
C PRO A 41 12.93 8.82 2.98
N ARG A 42 13.12 10.14 2.73
CA ARG A 42 12.20 10.91 1.87
C ARG A 42 12.50 10.64 0.39
N PRO A 43 11.52 10.85 -0.52
CA PRO A 43 11.77 10.77 -1.95
C PRO A 43 12.95 11.65 -2.38
N GLY A 44 13.91 11.07 -3.12
CA GLY A 44 15.10 11.76 -3.59
C GLY A 44 16.17 12.03 -2.53
N GLN A 45 15.98 11.64 -1.29
CA GLN A 45 17.00 11.81 -0.24
C GLN A 45 18.25 11.03 -0.60
N ILE A 46 19.42 11.64 -0.38
CA ILE A 46 20.73 11.00 -0.58
C ILE A 46 21.21 10.47 0.76
N LEU A 47 21.43 9.16 0.83
CA LEU A 47 22.03 8.47 1.96
C LEU A 47 23.47 8.12 1.61
N GLN A 48 24.39 8.31 2.56
CA GLN A 48 25.79 7.94 2.37
C GLN A 48 26.01 6.50 2.82
N SER A 49 26.85 5.76 2.12
CA SER A 49 27.30 4.43 2.56
C SER A 49 27.87 4.50 3.97
N ASP A 50 27.67 3.47 4.76
CA ASP A 50 28.07 3.32 6.17
C ASP A 50 27.38 4.29 7.15
N GLN A 51 26.52 5.16 6.67
CA GLN A 51 25.67 6.00 7.52
C GLN A 51 24.60 5.15 8.21
N VAL A 52 24.35 5.43 9.50
CA VAL A 52 23.17 4.87 10.19
C VAL A 52 22.02 5.84 10.02
N VAL A 53 20.91 5.35 9.44
CA VAL A 53 19.70 6.14 9.19
C VAL A 53 18.49 5.43 9.79
N ARG A 54 17.50 6.20 10.18
CA ARG A 54 16.21 5.63 10.59
C ARG A 54 15.30 5.44 9.40
N ILE A 55 14.93 4.19 9.16
CA ILE A 55 13.79 3.84 8.30
C ILE A 55 12.53 3.96 9.15
N ALA A 56 11.51 4.67 8.67
CA ALA A 56 10.24 4.82 9.37
C ALA A 56 9.07 4.88 8.37
N TRP A 57 7.95 4.32 8.75
CA TRP A 57 6.74 4.28 7.94
C TRP A 57 5.49 4.38 8.80
N THR A 58 4.34 4.57 8.16
CA THR A 58 3.01 4.30 8.73
C THR A 58 2.38 3.14 7.98
N ALA A 59 1.48 2.41 8.63
CA ALA A 59 0.77 1.31 8.00
C ALA A 59 -0.70 1.30 8.37
N ASN A 60 -1.53 0.90 7.40
CA ASN A 60 -2.91 0.49 7.61
C ASN A 60 -2.97 -1.03 7.61
N PHE A 61 -3.53 -1.60 8.64
CA PHE A 61 -3.65 -3.04 8.78
C PHE A 61 -5.08 -3.51 8.50
N PRO A 62 -5.26 -4.72 7.95
CA PRO A 62 -6.55 -5.38 7.96
C PRO A 62 -7.03 -5.62 9.39
N ASP A 63 -8.31 -5.94 9.55
CA ASP A 63 -8.89 -6.28 10.86
C ASP A 63 -8.51 -7.72 11.26
N VAL A 64 -7.29 -7.86 11.78
CA VAL A 64 -6.68 -9.12 12.24
C VAL A 64 -5.96 -8.91 13.57
N ASP A 65 -5.75 -9.99 14.30
CA ASP A 65 -4.91 -9.96 15.50
C ASP A 65 -3.43 -9.79 15.11
N LEU A 66 -2.89 -8.59 15.32
CA LEU A 66 -1.51 -8.26 14.97
C LEU A 66 -0.47 -9.06 15.78
N SER A 67 -0.84 -9.71 16.87
CA SER A 67 0.08 -10.58 17.63
C SER A 67 0.48 -11.83 16.86
N MET A 68 -0.31 -12.21 15.84
CA MET A 68 -0.06 -13.36 14.96
C MET A 68 0.59 -12.93 13.63
N CYS A 69 1.02 -11.69 13.53
CA CYS A 69 1.47 -11.08 12.29
C CYS A 69 2.89 -10.55 12.41
N GLU A 70 3.50 -10.33 11.25
CA GLU A 70 4.85 -9.83 11.13
C GLU A 70 4.97 -8.80 10.01
N THR A 71 5.97 -7.94 10.11
CA THR A 71 6.38 -7.02 9.05
C THR A 71 7.84 -7.27 8.72
N GLU A 72 8.17 -7.23 7.44
CA GLU A 72 9.50 -7.31 6.88
C GLU A 72 9.78 -6.11 5.99
N VAL A 73 11.01 -5.63 5.99
CA VAL A 73 11.44 -4.55 5.09
C VAL A 73 12.54 -5.06 4.19
N LEU A 74 12.33 -4.93 2.89
CA LEU A 74 13.24 -5.38 1.85
C LEU A 74 13.71 -4.20 1.01
N LEU A 75 14.96 -4.26 0.54
CA LEU A 75 15.58 -3.25 -0.31
C LEU A 75 15.64 -3.74 -1.75
N SER A 76 15.27 -2.88 -2.67
CA SER A 76 15.54 -2.98 -4.10
C SER A 76 16.49 -1.86 -4.53
N LEU A 77 17.43 -2.15 -5.39
CA LEU A 77 18.39 -1.17 -5.94
C LEU A 77 18.05 -0.73 -7.38
N ASP A 78 17.00 -1.30 -7.98
CA ASP A 78 16.64 -1.17 -9.39
C ASP A 78 15.19 -0.69 -9.61
N GLY A 79 14.69 0.12 -8.70
CA GLY A 79 13.33 0.68 -8.78
C GLY A 79 12.22 -0.32 -8.49
N GLY A 80 12.51 -1.36 -7.72
CA GLY A 80 11.53 -2.36 -7.32
C GLY A 80 11.38 -3.54 -8.28
N LYS A 81 12.26 -3.68 -9.28
CA LYS A 81 12.21 -4.80 -10.22
C LYS A 81 12.68 -6.10 -9.58
N THR A 82 13.73 -6.02 -8.77
CA THR A 82 14.27 -7.15 -8.01
C THR A 82 14.52 -6.77 -6.56
N ILE A 83 14.43 -7.74 -5.67
CA ILE A 83 14.82 -7.57 -4.26
C ILE A 83 16.33 -7.85 -4.17
N TYR A 84 17.06 -6.87 -3.61
CA TYR A 84 18.47 -6.98 -3.37
C TYR A 84 18.76 -7.69 -2.05
N MET A 85 18.11 -7.28 -0.95
CA MET A 85 18.25 -7.91 0.35
C MET A 85 17.07 -7.61 1.29
N MET A 86 16.89 -8.47 2.27
CA MET A 86 16.02 -8.22 3.41
C MET A 86 16.79 -7.40 4.45
N LEU A 87 16.21 -6.29 4.89
CA LEU A 87 16.82 -5.39 5.87
C LEU A 87 16.49 -5.75 7.31
N THR A 88 15.36 -6.42 7.52
CA THR A 88 14.89 -6.83 8.85
C THR A 88 14.49 -8.29 8.82
N GLU A 89 14.68 -8.97 9.95
CA GLU A 89 13.95 -10.19 10.25
C GLU A 89 12.46 -9.85 10.54
N GLN A 90 11.66 -10.88 10.79
CA GLN A 90 10.27 -10.78 11.18
C GLN A 90 10.10 -9.86 12.39
N ARG A 91 9.32 -8.80 12.25
CA ARG A 91 9.13 -7.78 13.27
C ARG A 91 7.68 -7.66 13.70
N ASN A 92 7.48 -7.24 14.94
CA ASN A 92 6.17 -6.84 15.41
C ASN A 92 5.62 -5.68 14.55
N PRO A 93 4.46 -5.82 13.91
CA PRO A 93 3.90 -4.80 13.02
C PRO A 93 3.62 -3.45 13.68
N ARG A 94 3.49 -3.41 15.01
CA ARG A 94 3.31 -2.16 15.75
C ARG A 94 4.57 -1.31 15.82
N ILE A 95 5.74 -1.91 15.55
CA ILE A 95 7.03 -1.19 15.52
C ILE A 95 7.30 -0.80 14.06
N GLN A 96 7.06 0.46 13.72
CA GLN A 96 7.09 0.97 12.36
C GLN A 96 8.35 1.81 12.09
N TYR A 97 9.47 1.38 12.65
CA TYR A 97 10.79 1.97 12.39
C TYR A 97 11.91 0.99 12.77
N PHE A 98 13.09 1.23 12.23
CA PHE A 98 14.37 0.65 12.69
C PHE A 98 15.54 1.49 12.22
N ASP A 99 16.66 1.35 12.87
CA ASP A 99 17.92 1.99 12.47
C ASP A 99 18.68 1.04 11.56
N TRP A 100 19.13 1.55 10.41
CA TRP A 100 19.73 0.80 9.33
C TRP A 100 21.09 1.40 8.94
N THR A 101 22.10 0.54 8.80
CA THR A 101 23.38 0.93 8.22
C THR A 101 23.30 0.81 6.71
N VAL A 102 23.49 1.91 6.00
CA VAL A 102 23.37 1.99 4.54
C VAL A 102 24.54 1.22 3.91
N PRO A 103 24.28 0.21 3.02
CA PRO A 103 25.34 -0.53 2.37
C PRO A 103 26.07 0.31 1.32
N ASN A 104 27.30 -0.06 1.00
CA ASN A 104 28.05 0.55 -0.11
C ASN A 104 27.59 -0.05 -1.45
N THR A 105 26.39 0.28 -1.85
CA THR A 105 25.73 -0.15 -3.10
C THR A 105 25.12 1.06 -3.81
N PRO A 106 25.95 1.90 -4.45
CA PRO A 106 25.47 3.14 -5.03
C PRO A 106 24.37 2.92 -6.07
N THR A 107 23.30 3.66 -5.93
CA THR A 107 22.16 3.65 -6.86
C THR A 107 21.33 4.93 -6.70
N ASN A 108 20.68 5.37 -7.75
CA ASN A 108 19.67 6.42 -7.72
C ASN A 108 18.24 5.87 -7.78
N GLN A 109 18.05 4.56 -7.67
CA GLN A 109 16.79 3.86 -7.80
C GLN A 109 16.50 2.94 -6.61
N ALA A 110 17.02 3.27 -5.43
CA ALA A 110 16.70 2.52 -4.22
C ALA A 110 15.23 2.72 -3.84
N VAL A 111 14.51 1.63 -3.60
CA VAL A 111 13.15 1.63 -3.05
C VAL A 111 13.01 0.54 -1.99
N LEU A 112 12.11 0.73 -1.06
CA LEU A 112 11.78 -0.26 -0.04
C LEU A 112 10.48 -0.97 -0.39
N ASP A 113 10.41 -2.25 -0.04
CA ASP A 113 9.17 -3.02 0.01
C ASP A 113 8.89 -3.34 1.48
N ILE A 114 7.76 -2.89 1.99
CA ILE A 114 7.34 -3.10 3.37
C ILE A 114 6.23 -4.14 3.33
N ARG A 115 6.55 -5.36 3.71
CA ARG A 115 5.64 -6.50 3.64
C ARG A 115 5.01 -6.78 4.98
N PHE A 116 3.80 -7.30 4.93
CA PHE A 116 3.03 -7.69 6.09
C PHE A 116 2.31 -9.01 5.81
N GLY A 117 2.30 -9.89 6.80
CA GLY A 117 1.58 -11.16 6.74
C GLY A 117 1.26 -11.70 8.11
N CYS A 118 0.30 -12.59 8.18
CA CYS A 118 -0.08 -13.30 9.40
C CYS A 118 -0.23 -14.78 9.07
N LEU A 119 0.44 -15.63 9.82
CA LEU A 119 0.45 -17.07 9.59
C LEU A 119 -0.99 -17.63 9.51
N ASN A 120 -1.33 -18.23 8.37
CA ASN A 120 -2.65 -18.85 8.09
C ASN A 120 -3.89 -17.93 8.21
N ILE A 121 -3.70 -16.62 8.42
CA ILE A 121 -4.81 -15.68 8.61
C ILE A 121 -4.84 -14.63 7.48
N TYR A 122 -3.71 -14.06 7.14
CA TYR A 122 -3.58 -13.04 6.11
C TYR A 122 -2.31 -13.29 5.29
N PRO A 123 -2.41 -13.40 3.95
CA PRO A 123 -1.25 -13.71 3.12
C PRO A 123 -0.23 -12.59 3.15
N GLU A 124 1.05 -12.93 2.99
CA GLU A 124 2.11 -11.94 2.83
C GLU A 124 1.76 -10.98 1.68
N THR A 125 1.71 -9.71 2.00
CA THR A 125 1.29 -8.65 1.09
C THR A 125 2.36 -7.58 1.03
N SER A 126 2.82 -7.31 -0.19
CA SER A 126 3.81 -6.27 -0.50
C SER A 126 3.19 -4.87 -0.44
N SER A 127 3.95 -3.92 0.06
CA SER A 127 3.70 -2.48 -0.08
C SER A 127 4.96 -1.81 -0.60
N LEU A 128 5.20 -1.99 -1.90
CA LEU A 128 6.38 -1.46 -2.59
C LEU A 128 6.28 0.06 -2.73
N GLN A 129 7.31 0.78 -2.24
CA GLN A 129 7.33 2.23 -2.08
C GLN A 129 7.82 2.95 -3.35
N LEU A 130 7.20 2.70 -4.49
CA LEU A 130 7.59 3.24 -5.81
C LEU A 130 7.55 4.77 -5.90
N ARG A 131 6.77 5.43 -5.04
CA ARG A 131 6.67 6.90 -5.00
C ARG A 131 7.72 7.55 -4.10
N SER A 132 8.55 6.75 -3.44
CA SER A 132 9.55 7.20 -2.49
C SER A 132 10.92 6.61 -2.80
N PRO A 133 11.42 6.71 -4.06
CA PRO A 133 12.77 6.31 -4.38
C PRO A 133 13.78 7.24 -3.69
N PHE A 134 14.92 6.69 -3.29
CA PHE A 134 16.01 7.46 -2.70
C PHE A 134 17.34 7.08 -3.33
N VAL A 135 18.38 7.79 -2.98
CA VAL A 135 19.73 7.62 -3.52
C VAL A 135 20.64 7.02 -2.45
N ILE A 136 21.43 6.02 -2.82
CA ILE A 136 22.58 5.57 -2.04
C ILE A 136 23.81 6.10 -2.74
N GLY A 137 24.53 7.01 -2.09
CA GLY A 137 25.78 7.56 -2.57
C GLY A 137 26.95 6.63 -2.24
N SER A 138 28.03 6.75 -3.03
CA SER A 138 29.30 6.08 -2.70
C SER A 138 29.98 6.75 -1.52
N THR A 139 30.73 5.98 -0.74
CA THR A 139 31.66 6.56 0.23
C THR A 139 32.67 7.44 -0.51
N PRO A 140 32.93 8.71 -0.07
CA PRO A 140 33.97 9.50 -0.68
C PRO A 140 35.31 8.76 -0.59
N ALA A 141 36.08 8.72 -1.68
CA ALA A 141 37.45 8.25 -1.65
C ALA A 141 38.24 9.20 -0.74
N LEU A 142 38.98 8.63 0.23
CA LEU A 142 39.93 9.36 1.09
C LEU A 142 41.16 9.79 0.27
#